data_43398449dda3e9a85ec6c3aa73ba20d5
#
_entry.id   43398449dda3e9a85ec6c3aa73ba20d5
#
_cell.length_a   1.000
_cell.length_b   1.000
_cell.length_c   1.000
_cell.angle_alpha   90.00
_cell.angle_beta   90.00
_cell.angle_gamma   90.00
#
_symmetry.space_group_name_H-M   'P 1'
#
loop_
_entity.id
_entity.type
_entity.pdbx_description
1 polymer ?
#
loop_
_entity_poly.entity_id
_entity_poly.type
_entity_poly.pdbx_seq_one_letter_code
_entity_poly.pdbx_strand_id
1 'polypeptide(L)'
;MLAVVLTACEKGPVEWRDDTRQLALPVSGPESSEAEAHLVLRADGSPALEPVVTVATMPADSAACPGSLRIAALSPTEIYGAWWSRRENGRAVLFSARSDNAGATWATTVPVDTTDRGTLSCERPAPSIAADSTSGYVHVTYFLNSPTGPGVFFAHSMDRGDLFHSPVPIMYGDRPSASAVTAADSLVIVAFEDPNSQRPQISLAMSRTWGHIFARERPAASTGTTSAERPLVALRAPQLVVGWRNGSAVTARVGTLN
;
A
#
# COMPACT_ATOMS: atom_id res chain seq x y z
N MET A 1 -45.04 -3.18 29.94
CA MET A 1 -44.50 -2.29 28.94
C MET A 1 -43.15 -2.84 28.51
N LEU A 2 -43.10 -3.51 27.36
CA LEU A 2 -41.87 -4.13 26.88
C LEU A 2 -41.13 -3.10 26.00
N ALA A 3 -39.99 -2.59 26.43
CA ALA A 3 -39.21 -1.71 25.64
C ALA A 3 -38.45 -2.53 24.58
N VAL A 4 -38.82 -2.41 23.32
CA VAL A 4 -38.08 -2.95 22.19
C VAL A 4 -36.88 -2.01 21.98
N VAL A 5 -35.71 -2.44 22.42
CA VAL A 5 -34.44 -1.79 22.06
C VAL A 5 -34.15 -2.18 20.62
N LEU A 6 -34.45 -1.28 19.69
CA LEU A 6 -33.96 -1.37 18.31
C LEU A 6 -32.45 -1.11 18.36
N THR A 7 -31.65 -2.17 18.37
CA THR A 7 -30.23 -2.06 18.03
C THR A 7 -30.12 -1.67 16.56
N ALA A 8 -29.88 -0.39 16.31
CA ALA A 8 -29.43 0.04 14.99
C ALA A 8 -28.13 -0.73 14.69
N CYS A 9 -28.12 -1.60 13.68
CA CYS A 9 -26.90 -2.15 13.14
C CYS A 9 -26.07 -0.96 12.66
N GLU A 10 -25.02 -0.59 13.38
CA GLU A 10 -24.05 0.36 12.89
C GLU A 10 -23.51 -0.19 11.56
N LYS A 11 -23.65 0.60 10.50
CA LYS A 11 -23.07 0.25 9.21
C LYS A 11 -21.55 0.21 9.39
N GLY A 12 -20.93 -0.87 8.92
CA GLY A 12 -19.48 -0.96 8.91
C GLY A 12 -18.87 0.19 8.06
N PRO A 13 -17.58 0.46 8.22
CA PRO A 13 -16.93 1.60 7.56
C PRO A 13 -16.87 1.48 6.02
N VAL A 14 -17.09 0.28 5.49
CA VAL A 14 -17.18 0.00 4.05
C VAL A 14 -18.41 -0.86 3.77
N GLU A 15 -19.25 -0.40 2.88
CA GLU A 15 -20.35 -1.18 2.32
C GLU A 15 -19.86 -1.85 1.03
N TRP A 16 -19.61 -3.16 1.10
CA TRP A 16 -19.09 -3.94 0.00
C TRP A 16 -20.19 -4.36 -0.97
N ARG A 17 -19.88 -4.33 -2.28
CA ARG A 17 -20.68 -5.04 -3.26
C ARG A 17 -20.51 -6.55 -3.06
N ASP A 18 -21.55 -7.31 -3.34
CA ASP A 18 -21.54 -8.77 -3.18
C ASP A 18 -20.67 -9.47 -4.25
N ASP A 19 -20.55 -8.86 -5.43
CA ASP A 19 -19.78 -9.39 -6.55
C ASP A 19 -18.28 -9.08 -6.43
N THR A 20 -17.48 -10.05 -6.81
CA THR A 20 -16.05 -9.88 -7.07
C THR A 20 -15.79 -10.03 -8.57
N ARG A 21 -14.77 -9.35 -9.08
CA ARG A 21 -14.36 -9.42 -10.48
C ARG A 21 -12.97 -10.01 -10.61
N GLN A 22 -12.80 -10.89 -11.58
CA GLN A 22 -11.48 -11.37 -12.01
C GLN A 22 -10.93 -10.40 -13.06
N LEU A 23 -9.73 -9.91 -12.79
CA LEU A 23 -8.99 -9.02 -13.69
C LEU A 23 -7.78 -9.77 -14.24
N ALA A 24 -7.62 -9.74 -15.55
CA ALA A 24 -6.41 -10.28 -16.18
C ALA A 24 -5.24 -9.32 -15.93
N LEU A 25 -4.09 -9.86 -15.56
CA LEU A 25 -2.85 -9.07 -15.52
C LEU A 25 -2.51 -8.60 -16.94
N PRO A 26 -2.01 -7.37 -17.11
CA PRO A 26 -1.48 -6.93 -18.39
C PRO A 26 -0.42 -7.91 -18.88
N VAL A 27 -0.44 -8.21 -20.18
CA VAL A 27 0.59 -9.06 -20.77
C VAL A 27 1.91 -8.29 -20.75
N SER A 28 2.86 -8.76 -19.95
CA SER A 28 4.21 -8.24 -19.95
C SER A 28 4.96 -8.67 -21.20
N GLY A 29 5.82 -7.78 -21.72
CA GLY A 29 6.76 -8.16 -22.77
C GLY A 29 7.75 -9.24 -22.28
N PRO A 30 8.51 -9.88 -23.19
CA PRO A 30 9.34 -11.06 -22.91
C PRO A 30 10.47 -10.86 -21.88
N GLU A 31 10.71 -9.64 -21.42
CA GLU A 31 11.81 -9.30 -20.50
C GLU A 31 11.36 -8.92 -19.07
N SER A 32 10.07 -8.89 -18.75
CA SER A 32 9.61 -8.53 -17.40
C SER A 32 9.16 -9.76 -16.62
N SER A 33 9.85 -10.05 -15.53
CA SER A 33 9.63 -11.23 -14.69
C SER A 33 8.30 -11.27 -13.95
N GLU A 34 7.58 -10.17 -13.81
CA GLU A 34 6.17 -10.07 -13.38
C GLU A 34 5.62 -8.70 -13.77
N ALA A 35 4.53 -8.66 -14.52
CA ALA A 35 3.87 -7.39 -14.83
C ALA A 35 3.36 -6.75 -13.54
N GLU A 36 3.98 -5.65 -13.15
CA GLU A 36 3.39 -4.78 -12.13
C GLU A 36 2.21 -4.04 -12.76
N ALA A 37 1.10 -4.01 -12.05
CA ALA A 37 -0.10 -3.34 -12.49
C ALA A 37 -0.67 -2.48 -11.37
N HIS A 38 -1.15 -1.30 -11.72
CA HIS A 38 -1.93 -0.47 -10.84
C HIS A 38 -3.41 -0.84 -10.95
N LEU A 39 -4.05 -0.99 -9.80
CA LEU A 39 -5.50 -1.07 -9.74
C LEU A 39 -6.07 0.34 -9.87
N VAL A 40 -7.01 0.51 -10.76
CA VAL A 40 -7.70 1.79 -10.98
C VAL A 40 -9.21 1.60 -10.93
N LEU A 41 -9.90 2.64 -10.54
CA LEU A 41 -11.35 2.73 -10.59
C LEU A 41 -11.74 3.66 -11.74
N ARG A 42 -12.32 3.11 -12.80
CA ARG A 42 -12.75 3.86 -13.98
C ARG A 42 -13.90 4.81 -13.67
N ALA A 43 -14.21 5.69 -14.60
CA ALA A 43 -15.27 6.67 -14.43
C ALA A 43 -16.66 6.03 -14.25
N ASP A 44 -16.88 4.87 -14.84
CA ASP A 44 -18.12 4.08 -14.72
C ASP A 44 -18.18 3.25 -13.42
N GLY A 45 -17.17 3.38 -12.54
CA GLY A 45 -17.07 2.64 -11.29
C GLY A 45 -16.60 1.19 -11.45
N SER A 46 -16.12 0.79 -12.63
CA SER A 46 -15.54 -0.54 -12.84
C SER A 46 -14.06 -0.58 -12.46
N PRO A 47 -13.59 -1.67 -11.80
CA PRO A 47 -12.17 -1.87 -11.55
C PRO A 47 -11.44 -2.30 -12.82
N ALA A 48 -10.20 -1.84 -12.99
CA ALA A 48 -9.30 -2.27 -14.05
C ALA A 48 -7.86 -2.34 -13.54
N LEU A 49 -7.02 -3.10 -14.24
CA LEU A 49 -5.57 -3.09 -14.06
C LEU A 49 -4.94 -2.30 -15.20
N GLU A 50 -4.08 -1.37 -14.87
CA GLU A 50 -3.27 -0.63 -15.83
C GLU A 50 -1.79 -0.98 -15.63
N PRO A 51 -1.00 -1.13 -16.71
CA PRO A 51 0.41 -1.42 -16.58
C PRO A 51 1.12 -0.28 -15.86
N VAL A 52 2.07 -0.63 -15.00
CA VAL A 52 2.98 0.36 -14.40
C VAL A 52 3.87 0.92 -15.51
N VAL A 53 3.84 2.22 -15.69
CA VAL A 53 4.79 2.88 -16.56
C VAL A 53 6.16 2.80 -15.90
N THR A 54 7.09 2.09 -16.50
CA THR A 54 8.44 1.91 -15.95
C THR A 54 9.18 3.24 -15.95
N VAL A 55 9.66 3.63 -14.78
CA VAL A 55 10.57 4.76 -14.66
C VAL A 55 11.95 4.35 -15.12
N ALA A 56 12.58 5.21 -15.89
CA ALA A 56 13.79 4.89 -16.62
C ALA A 56 15.02 4.59 -15.74
N THR A 57 15.09 5.09 -14.50
CA THR A 57 16.29 4.93 -13.66
C THR A 57 15.94 4.74 -12.19
N MET A 58 16.64 3.80 -11.53
CA MET A 58 16.64 3.73 -10.07
C MET A 58 17.37 4.96 -9.48
N PRO A 59 16.97 5.45 -8.30
CA PRO A 59 17.81 6.34 -7.52
C PRO A 59 19.22 5.74 -7.33
N ALA A 60 20.23 6.58 -7.31
CA ALA A 60 21.64 6.16 -7.17
C ALA A 60 21.88 5.56 -5.77
N ASP A 61 21.66 4.27 -5.62
CA ASP A 61 21.88 3.49 -4.40
C ASP A 61 22.40 2.10 -4.78
N SER A 62 23.70 1.88 -4.62
CA SER A 62 24.34 0.60 -4.94
C SER A 62 23.90 -0.55 -4.02
N ALA A 63 23.30 -0.25 -2.89
CA ALA A 63 22.78 -1.21 -1.92
C ALA A 63 21.26 -1.43 -2.04
N ALA A 64 20.61 -0.79 -3.01
CA ALA A 64 19.17 -0.94 -3.24
C ALA A 64 18.80 -2.40 -3.50
N CYS A 65 17.73 -2.86 -2.88
CA CYS A 65 17.19 -4.19 -3.10
C CYS A 65 16.51 -4.27 -4.47
N PRO A 66 16.94 -5.19 -5.37
CA PRO A 66 16.30 -5.36 -6.66
C PRO A 66 14.80 -5.59 -6.54
N GLY A 67 14.00 -4.97 -7.42
CA GLY A 67 12.54 -5.14 -7.44
C GLY A 67 11.77 -4.50 -6.27
N SER A 68 12.45 -3.79 -5.35
CA SER A 68 11.77 -3.15 -4.23
C SER A 68 11.29 -1.73 -4.52
N LEU A 69 11.75 -1.08 -5.59
CA LEU A 69 11.31 0.27 -5.94
C LEU A 69 9.80 0.29 -6.25
N ARG A 70 9.10 1.20 -5.61
CA ARG A 70 7.72 1.55 -5.91
C ARG A 70 7.60 3.05 -6.14
N ILE A 71 6.70 3.43 -7.02
CA ILE A 71 6.57 4.82 -7.48
C ILE A 71 5.14 5.28 -7.34
N ALA A 72 5.00 6.53 -6.88
CA ALA A 72 3.75 7.27 -6.89
C ALA A 72 3.94 8.59 -7.66
N ALA A 73 3.01 8.90 -8.55
CA ALA A 73 3.00 10.16 -9.27
C ALA A 73 2.11 11.17 -8.55
N LEU A 74 2.64 12.34 -8.29
CA LEU A 74 1.88 13.52 -7.87
C LEU A 74 1.37 14.30 -9.08
N SER A 75 2.19 14.36 -10.12
CA SER A 75 1.91 14.98 -11.41
C SER A 75 2.65 14.22 -12.52
N PRO A 76 2.47 14.58 -13.80
CA PRO A 76 3.21 13.94 -14.89
C PRO A 76 4.73 14.03 -14.77
N THR A 77 5.27 15.02 -14.06
CA THR A 77 6.71 15.23 -13.88
C THR A 77 7.19 15.00 -12.47
N GLU A 78 6.34 15.21 -11.47
CA GLU A 78 6.68 15.03 -10.06
C GLU A 78 6.26 13.65 -9.58
N ILE A 79 7.25 12.82 -9.26
CA ILE A 79 7.06 11.46 -8.78
C ILE A 79 7.89 11.20 -7.54
N TYR A 80 7.48 10.22 -6.76
CA TYR A 80 8.14 9.76 -5.55
C TYR A 80 8.45 8.29 -5.68
N GLY A 81 9.68 7.91 -5.30
CA GLY A 81 10.10 6.52 -5.19
C GLY A 81 10.28 6.11 -3.74
N ALA A 82 9.95 4.86 -3.40
CA ALA A 82 10.32 4.24 -2.14
C ALA A 82 10.93 2.87 -2.40
N TRP A 83 12.03 2.54 -1.70
CA TRP A 83 12.75 1.29 -1.89
C TRP A 83 13.51 0.87 -0.65
N TRP A 84 13.77 -0.44 -0.54
CA TRP A 84 14.66 -0.99 0.47
C TRP A 84 16.12 -0.87 0.04
N SER A 85 16.97 -0.45 0.96
CA SER A 85 18.44 -0.45 0.82
C SER A 85 19.04 -1.39 1.86
N ARG A 86 19.83 -2.34 1.39
CA ARG A 86 20.47 -3.36 2.22
C ARG A 86 21.54 -2.76 3.11
N ARG A 87 21.58 -3.21 4.35
CA ARG A 87 22.63 -2.94 5.32
C ARG A 87 23.35 -4.24 5.67
N GLU A 88 24.46 -4.12 6.38
CA GLU A 88 25.14 -5.25 6.98
C GLU A 88 24.18 -6.00 7.94
N ASN A 89 24.47 -7.27 8.19
CA ASN A 89 23.71 -8.14 9.09
C ASN A 89 22.24 -8.40 8.68
N GLY A 90 21.92 -8.30 7.40
CA GLY A 90 20.57 -8.58 6.88
C GLY A 90 19.52 -7.52 7.19
N ARG A 91 19.89 -6.42 7.84
CA ARG A 91 19.00 -5.26 8.05
C ARG A 91 18.82 -4.47 6.77
N ALA A 92 17.78 -3.67 6.73
CA ALA A 92 17.54 -2.74 5.65
C ALA A 92 17.09 -1.38 6.19
N VAL A 93 17.22 -0.37 5.35
CA VAL A 93 16.65 0.96 5.53
C VAL A 93 15.65 1.19 4.42
N LEU A 94 14.50 1.73 4.76
CA LEU A 94 13.54 2.21 3.79
C LEU A 94 13.88 3.64 3.43
N PHE A 95 14.14 3.88 2.15
CA PHE A 95 14.38 5.21 1.61
C PHE A 95 13.25 5.67 0.70
N SER A 96 13.15 6.99 0.55
CA SER A 96 12.36 7.67 -0.46
C SER A 96 13.19 8.75 -1.15
N ALA A 97 12.80 9.08 -2.38
CA ALA A 97 13.31 10.25 -3.08
C ALA A 97 12.23 10.83 -3.99
N ARG A 98 12.32 12.14 -4.25
CA ARG A 98 11.51 12.87 -5.20
C ARG A 98 12.24 13.05 -6.52
N SER A 99 11.50 13.04 -7.60
CA SER A 99 11.95 13.47 -8.93
C SER A 99 10.96 14.49 -9.48
N ASP A 100 11.46 15.57 -10.03
CA ASP A 100 10.67 16.64 -10.66
C ASP A 100 10.67 16.52 -12.20
N ASN A 101 11.25 15.45 -12.75
CA ASN A 101 11.39 15.23 -14.19
C ASN A 101 11.08 13.77 -14.59
N ALA A 102 9.99 13.24 -14.03
CA ALA A 102 9.47 11.90 -14.31
C ALA A 102 10.50 10.76 -14.14
N GLY A 103 11.39 10.88 -13.14
CA GLY A 103 12.38 9.86 -12.82
C GLY A 103 13.67 9.91 -13.65
N ALA A 104 13.87 10.94 -14.48
CA ALA A 104 15.14 11.11 -15.19
C ALA A 104 16.30 11.40 -14.22
N THR A 105 16.03 12.17 -13.17
CA THR A 105 16.95 12.39 -12.04
C THR A 105 16.18 12.40 -10.73
N TRP A 106 16.87 12.06 -9.65
CA TRP A 106 16.30 12.01 -8.31
C TRP A 106 16.97 13.03 -7.40
N ALA A 107 16.20 13.64 -6.52
CA ALA A 107 16.70 14.47 -5.44
C ALA A 107 17.45 13.63 -4.40
N THR A 108 17.97 14.26 -3.36
CA THR A 108 18.62 13.58 -2.23
C THR A 108 17.68 12.56 -1.59
N THR A 109 18.21 11.39 -1.32
CA THR A 109 17.45 10.32 -0.65
C THR A 109 17.16 10.68 0.80
N VAL A 110 15.94 10.40 1.23
CA VAL A 110 15.46 10.64 2.60
C VAL A 110 15.11 9.30 3.26
N PRO A 111 15.57 9.03 4.47
CA PRO A 111 15.17 7.82 5.18
C PRO A 111 13.70 7.91 5.63
N VAL A 112 12.92 6.90 5.27
CA VAL A 112 11.55 6.70 5.77
C VAL A 112 11.57 5.94 7.09
N ASP A 113 12.37 4.87 7.16
CA ASP A 113 12.54 4.07 8.37
C ASP A 113 13.94 3.44 8.43
N THR A 114 14.61 3.63 9.56
CA THR A 114 15.97 3.12 9.84
C THR A 114 15.98 2.10 10.99
N THR A 115 14.82 1.75 11.53
CA THR A 115 14.69 1.03 12.80
C THR A 115 14.70 -0.48 12.66
N ASP A 116 14.85 -1.01 11.45
CA ASP A 116 14.85 -2.46 11.17
C ASP A 116 15.84 -3.24 12.04
N ARG A 117 15.35 -4.29 12.67
CA ARG A 117 16.14 -5.25 13.46
C ARG A 117 16.11 -6.67 12.90
N GLY A 118 15.38 -6.86 11.79
CA GLY A 118 15.22 -8.16 11.15
C GLY A 118 16.41 -8.56 10.29
N THR A 119 16.36 -9.78 9.81
CA THR A 119 17.37 -10.39 8.94
C THR A 119 16.87 -10.67 7.53
N LEU A 120 15.65 -10.21 7.19
CA LEU A 120 15.04 -10.49 5.88
C LEU A 120 15.79 -9.81 4.71
N SER A 121 16.58 -8.76 4.99
CA SER A 121 17.30 -8.02 3.95
C SER A 121 16.38 -7.65 2.78
N CYS A 122 16.72 -8.08 1.56
CA CYS A 122 15.94 -7.85 0.35
C CYS A 122 14.79 -8.87 0.12
N GLU A 123 14.64 -9.87 0.98
CA GLU A 123 13.56 -10.88 0.86
C GLU A 123 12.23 -10.41 1.43
N ARG A 124 12.19 -9.20 2.00
CA ARG A 124 10.97 -8.60 2.51
C ARG A 124 10.06 -8.12 1.40
N PRO A 125 8.73 -8.02 1.65
CA PRO A 125 7.82 -7.41 0.71
C PRO A 125 8.27 -6.00 0.32
N ALA A 126 8.10 -5.64 -0.94
CA ALA A 126 8.36 -4.27 -1.38
C ALA A 126 7.41 -3.30 -0.66
N PRO A 127 7.83 -2.05 -0.40
CA PRO A 127 6.96 -1.03 0.17
C PRO A 127 5.84 -0.67 -0.81
N SER A 128 4.85 0.06 -0.34
CA SER A 128 3.88 0.75 -1.22
C SER A 128 3.91 2.23 -0.89
N ILE A 129 3.76 3.06 -1.91
CA ILE A 129 3.81 4.51 -1.80
C ILE A 129 2.63 5.14 -2.53
N ALA A 130 2.06 6.20 -1.95
CA ALA A 130 1.04 7.04 -2.55
C ALA A 130 1.38 8.50 -2.31
N ALA A 131 1.10 9.35 -3.29
CA ALA A 131 1.23 10.79 -3.17
C ALA A 131 -0.13 11.44 -3.44
N ASP A 132 -0.55 12.36 -2.58
CA ASP A 132 -1.81 13.08 -2.75
C ASP A 132 -1.56 14.47 -3.33
N SER A 133 -2.11 14.72 -4.52
CA SER A 133 -1.92 15.98 -5.25
C SER A 133 -2.60 17.18 -4.60
N THR A 134 -3.58 16.96 -3.73
CA THR A 134 -4.32 18.02 -3.04
C THR A 134 -3.56 18.56 -1.85
N SER A 135 -3.03 17.66 -1.02
CA SER A 135 -2.32 18.01 0.22
C SER A 135 -0.79 18.08 0.05
N GLY A 136 -0.25 17.41 -0.97
CA GLY A 136 1.19 17.22 -1.14
C GLY A 136 1.79 16.18 -0.17
N TYR A 137 0.95 15.44 0.56
CA TYR A 137 1.42 14.39 1.44
C TYR A 137 1.93 13.19 0.65
N VAL A 138 2.95 12.55 1.19
CA VAL A 138 3.50 11.28 0.70
C VAL A 138 3.33 10.23 1.78
N HIS A 139 2.70 9.12 1.42
CA HIS A 139 2.34 8.02 2.32
C HIS A 139 3.07 6.76 1.91
N VAL A 140 3.68 6.07 2.87
CA VAL A 140 4.41 4.81 2.63
C VAL A 140 3.94 3.75 3.62
N THR A 141 3.66 2.54 3.13
CA THR A 141 3.37 1.38 3.96
C THR A 141 4.31 0.24 3.63
N TYR A 142 4.70 -0.54 4.63
CA TYR A 142 5.75 -1.55 4.53
C TYR A 142 5.70 -2.56 5.67
N PHE A 143 6.36 -3.71 5.49
CA PHE A 143 6.60 -4.67 6.57
C PHE A 143 8.01 -4.49 7.14
N LEU A 144 8.10 -4.43 8.46
CA LEU A 144 9.37 -4.24 9.18
C LEU A 144 9.41 -5.12 10.44
N ASN A 145 10.60 -5.57 10.81
CA ASN A 145 10.86 -6.07 12.15
C ASN A 145 11.39 -4.92 13.02
N SER A 146 10.47 -4.19 13.65
CA SER A 146 10.78 -3.00 14.44
C SER A 146 11.26 -3.35 15.86
N PRO A 147 11.81 -2.39 16.62
CA PRO A 147 12.12 -2.56 18.04
C PRO A 147 10.95 -2.96 18.92
N THR A 148 9.73 -2.63 18.50
CA THR A 148 8.48 -2.93 19.23
C THR A 148 7.79 -4.21 18.76
N GLY A 149 8.35 -4.87 17.75
CA GLY A 149 7.85 -6.10 17.16
C GLY A 149 7.71 -6.02 15.64
N PRO A 150 7.66 -7.18 14.97
CA PRO A 150 7.42 -7.25 13.54
C PRO A 150 5.98 -6.86 13.19
N GLY A 151 5.77 -6.32 11.99
CA GLY A 151 4.42 -5.96 11.55
C GLY A 151 4.41 -5.10 10.29
N VAL A 152 3.19 -4.72 9.91
CA VAL A 152 2.93 -3.71 8.88
C VAL A 152 2.92 -2.34 9.53
N PHE A 153 3.69 -1.43 8.95
CA PHE A 153 3.86 -0.05 9.41
C PHE A 153 3.45 0.94 8.33
N PHE A 154 3.20 2.14 8.75
CA PHE A 154 2.87 3.28 7.92
C PHE A 154 3.69 4.50 8.36
N ALA A 155 4.24 5.23 7.40
CA ALA A 155 4.87 6.52 7.59
C ALA A 155 4.33 7.53 6.56
N HIS A 156 4.35 8.81 6.90
CA HIS A 156 3.98 9.86 5.97
C HIS A 156 4.91 11.07 6.08
N SER A 157 4.98 11.81 4.99
CA SER A 157 5.61 13.12 4.90
C SER A 157 4.53 14.17 4.65
N MET A 158 4.63 15.32 5.31
CA MET A 158 3.74 16.46 5.15
C MET A 158 4.36 17.58 4.30
N ASP A 159 5.60 17.38 3.85
CA ASP A 159 6.44 18.37 3.20
C ASP A 159 7.02 17.86 1.87
N ARG A 160 6.18 17.15 1.11
CA ARG A 160 6.51 16.62 -0.22
C ARG A 160 7.72 15.68 -0.22
N GLY A 161 7.86 14.88 0.83
CA GLY A 161 8.87 13.84 0.94
C GLY A 161 10.21 14.30 1.52
N ASP A 162 10.33 15.54 1.99
CA ASP A 162 11.57 16.07 2.57
C ASP A 162 11.85 15.48 3.98
N LEU A 163 10.81 15.12 4.73
CA LEU A 163 10.91 14.47 6.03
C LEU A 163 9.75 13.49 6.25
N PHE A 164 10.04 12.29 6.73
CA PHE A 164 9.02 11.34 7.15
C PHE A 164 8.86 11.34 8.67
N HIS A 165 7.60 11.36 9.12
CA HIS A 165 7.25 11.25 10.54
C HIS A 165 7.52 9.83 11.06
N SER A 166 7.63 9.70 12.38
CA SER A 166 7.82 8.41 13.04
C SER A 166 6.74 7.41 12.61
N PRO A 167 7.13 6.15 12.31
CA PRO A 167 6.19 5.15 11.83
C PRO A 167 5.08 4.83 12.82
N VAL A 168 3.90 4.59 12.28
CA VAL A 168 2.72 4.13 13.04
C VAL A 168 2.50 2.65 12.72
N PRO A 169 2.38 1.76 13.72
CA PRO A 169 2.04 0.36 13.49
C PRO A 169 0.58 0.24 13.00
N ILE A 170 0.39 -0.44 11.88
CA ILE A 170 -0.93 -0.79 11.35
C ILE A 170 -1.41 -2.10 11.97
N MET A 171 -0.54 -3.12 11.95
CA MET A 171 -0.82 -4.44 12.51
C MET A 171 0.49 -5.13 12.87
N TYR A 172 0.62 -5.58 14.11
CA TYR A 172 1.73 -6.44 14.52
C TYR A 172 1.46 -7.89 14.09
N GLY A 173 2.53 -8.62 13.79
CA GLY A 173 2.53 -10.03 13.48
C GLY A 173 3.80 -10.47 12.77
N ASP A 174 4.19 -11.73 12.95
CA ASP A 174 5.52 -12.22 12.58
C ASP A 174 5.67 -12.55 11.09
N ARG A 175 4.55 -12.79 10.39
CA ARG A 175 4.61 -13.15 8.97
C ARG A 175 4.89 -11.92 8.11
N PRO A 176 5.96 -11.94 7.28
CA PRO A 176 6.18 -10.89 6.29
C PRO A 176 4.94 -10.71 5.41
N SER A 177 4.38 -9.52 5.39
CA SER A 177 3.08 -9.24 4.80
C SER A 177 3.18 -8.07 3.82
N ALA A 178 2.67 -8.28 2.60
CA ALA A 178 2.58 -7.21 1.61
C ALA A 178 1.47 -6.23 1.98
N SER A 179 1.64 -4.98 1.55
CA SER A 179 0.67 -3.92 1.78
C SER A 179 0.59 -2.98 0.58
N ALA A 180 -0.53 -2.27 0.47
CA ALA A 180 -0.77 -1.24 -0.53
C ALA A 180 -1.42 -0.03 0.13
N VAL A 181 -1.07 1.18 -0.30
CA VAL A 181 -1.64 2.42 0.23
C VAL A 181 -2.22 3.27 -0.88
N THR A 182 -3.32 3.94 -0.58
CA THR A 182 -3.92 4.99 -1.42
C THR A 182 -4.39 6.13 -0.53
N ALA A 183 -4.39 7.33 -1.07
CA ALA A 183 -4.83 8.52 -0.35
C ALA A 183 -5.64 9.46 -1.27
N ALA A 184 -6.56 10.17 -0.68
CA ALA A 184 -7.29 11.27 -1.31
C ALA A 184 -7.65 12.28 -0.22
N ASP A 185 -7.00 13.44 -0.22
CA ASP A 185 -7.09 14.45 0.83
C ASP A 185 -6.80 13.84 2.22
N SER A 186 -7.67 14.04 3.20
CA SER A 186 -7.52 13.51 4.56
C SER A 186 -7.71 12.00 4.70
N LEU A 187 -8.26 11.35 3.69
CA LEU A 187 -8.56 9.93 3.70
C LEU A 187 -7.37 9.12 3.21
N VAL A 188 -6.85 8.24 4.08
CA VAL A 188 -5.78 7.28 3.77
C VAL A 188 -6.28 5.88 4.03
N ILE A 189 -6.08 4.98 3.07
CA ILE A 189 -6.46 3.57 3.18
C ILE A 189 -5.23 2.71 2.93
N VAL A 190 -4.95 1.82 3.88
CA VAL A 190 -3.92 0.79 3.77
C VAL A 190 -4.63 -0.56 3.65
N ALA A 191 -4.42 -1.25 2.54
CA ALA A 191 -4.78 -2.65 2.38
C ALA A 191 -3.55 -3.50 2.71
N PHE A 192 -3.70 -4.54 3.51
CA PHE A 192 -2.56 -5.35 3.94
C PHE A 192 -2.95 -6.83 4.10
N GLU A 193 -2.00 -7.71 3.85
CA GLU A 193 -2.11 -9.09 4.26
C GLU A 193 -2.08 -9.14 5.78
N ASP A 194 -3.12 -9.70 6.41
CA ASP A 194 -3.15 -9.83 7.87
C ASP A 194 -2.07 -10.82 8.32
N PRO A 195 -1.02 -10.37 9.02
CA PRO A 195 0.09 -11.22 9.43
C PRO A 195 -0.30 -12.26 10.46
N ASN A 196 -1.46 -12.13 11.09
CA ASN A 196 -1.96 -13.03 12.14
C ASN A 196 -2.95 -14.07 11.60
N SER A 197 -3.42 -13.94 10.37
CA SER A 197 -4.33 -14.93 9.79
C SER A 197 -3.59 -16.22 9.41
N GLN A 198 -4.19 -17.38 9.64
CA GLN A 198 -3.60 -18.67 9.25
C GLN A 198 -3.39 -18.81 7.74
N ARG A 199 -4.24 -18.14 6.96
CA ARG A 199 -4.12 -18.01 5.51
C ARG A 199 -4.08 -16.53 5.17
N PRO A 200 -3.30 -16.12 4.16
CA PRO A 200 -3.29 -14.74 3.72
C PRO A 200 -4.70 -14.22 3.44
N GLN A 201 -5.08 -13.15 4.11
CA GLN A 201 -6.33 -12.42 3.92
C GLN A 201 -6.03 -10.94 3.86
N ILE A 202 -6.80 -10.21 3.08
CA ILE A 202 -6.63 -8.76 2.98
C ILE A 202 -7.58 -8.06 3.95
N SER A 203 -7.00 -7.27 4.82
CA SER A 203 -7.68 -6.37 5.75
C SER A 203 -7.36 -4.92 5.41
N LEU A 204 -8.19 -3.99 5.89
CA LEU A 204 -8.01 -2.56 5.69
C LEU A 204 -7.72 -1.85 7.00
N ALA A 205 -6.87 -0.83 6.93
CA ALA A 205 -6.76 0.20 7.95
C ALA A 205 -7.11 1.54 7.30
N MET A 206 -7.92 2.34 7.98
CA MET A 206 -8.42 3.60 7.44
C MET A 206 -8.14 4.75 8.38
N SER A 207 -7.70 5.87 7.82
CA SER A 207 -7.51 7.14 8.51
C SER A 207 -8.29 8.22 7.78
N ARG A 208 -8.90 9.13 8.52
CA ARG A 208 -9.53 10.36 8.02
C ARG A 208 -8.78 11.62 8.48
N THR A 209 -7.51 11.42 8.87
CA THR A 209 -6.62 12.45 9.40
C THR A 209 -5.24 12.38 8.76
N TRP A 210 -5.18 12.24 7.41
CA TRP A 210 -3.93 12.15 6.62
C TRP A 210 -2.95 11.05 7.12
N GLY A 211 -3.45 10.00 7.79
CA GLY A 211 -2.60 8.94 8.34
C GLY A 211 -2.11 9.18 9.77
N HIS A 212 -2.47 10.31 10.42
CA HIS A 212 -2.08 10.56 11.82
C HIS A 212 -2.75 9.59 12.80
N ILE A 213 -4.01 9.25 12.56
CA ILE A 213 -4.78 8.33 13.38
C ILE A 213 -5.52 7.34 12.49
N PHE A 214 -5.28 6.06 12.70
CA PHE A 214 -6.05 5.00 12.06
C PHE A 214 -7.19 4.52 12.98
N ALA A 215 -8.36 4.29 12.39
CA ALA A 215 -9.48 3.65 13.09
C ALA A 215 -9.03 2.30 13.68
N ARG A 216 -9.63 1.88 14.78
CA ARG A 216 -9.31 0.57 15.40
C ARG A 216 -9.80 -0.62 14.59
N GLU A 217 -10.90 -0.42 13.88
CA GLU A 217 -11.49 -1.46 13.04
C GLU A 217 -10.60 -1.83 11.88
N ARG A 218 -10.54 -3.12 11.57
CA ARG A 218 -9.79 -3.69 10.45
C ARG A 218 -10.72 -4.55 9.60
N PRO A 219 -11.62 -3.92 8.82
CA PRO A 219 -12.56 -4.68 8.00
C PRO A 219 -11.82 -5.55 7.00
N ALA A 220 -12.26 -6.80 6.86
CA ALA A 220 -11.78 -7.72 5.85
C ALA A 220 -12.28 -7.28 4.47
N ALA A 221 -11.37 -7.21 3.50
CA ALA A 221 -11.69 -6.91 2.11
C ALA A 221 -11.82 -8.19 1.27
N SER A 222 -10.91 -9.15 1.45
CA SER A 222 -10.97 -10.44 0.77
C SER A 222 -12.07 -11.33 1.32
N THR A 223 -12.60 -12.19 0.46
CA THR A 223 -13.70 -13.11 0.78
C THR A 223 -13.30 -14.54 0.42
N GLY A 224 -13.94 -15.49 1.08
CA GLY A 224 -13.78 -16.91 0.76
C GLY A 224 -12.67 -17.62 1.52
N THR A 225 -12.33 -18.83 1.07
CA THR A 225 -11.40 -19.76 1.73
C THR A 225 -10.05 -19.86 1.04
N THR A 226 -9.85 -19.19 -0.09
CA THR A 226 -8.59 -19.14 -0.83
C THR A 226 -7.67 -18.06 -0.28
N SER A 227 -6.35 -18.26 -0.41
CA SER A 227 -5.38 -17.25 -0.06
C SER A 227 -5.58 -15.98 -0.90
N ALA A 228 -5.45 -14.82 -0.24
CA ALA A 228 -5.48 -13.52 -0.87
C ALA A 228 -4.17 -12.81 -0.56
N GLU A 229 -3.36 -12.58 -1.56
CA GLU A 229 -1.99 -12.07 -1.42
C GLU A 229 -1.77 -10.82 -2.26
N ARG A 230 -0.71 -10.08 -1.95
CA ARG A 230 -0.26 -8.91 -2.72
C ARG A 230 -1.41 -7.94 -2.99
N PRO A 231 -1.89 -7.24 -1.96
CA PRO A 231 -3.02 -6.33 -2.08
C PRO A 231 -2.72 -5.20 -3.06
N LEU A 232 -3.78 -4.78 -3.73
CA LEU A 232 -3.86 -3.57 -4.53
C LEU A 232 -5.01 -2.74 -4.01
N VAL A 233 -4.91 -1.43 -4.05
CA VAL A 233 -5.98 -0.55 -3.59
C VAL A 233 -6.04 0.70 -4.45
N ALA A 234 -7.27 1.12 -4.79
CA ALA A 234 -7.50 2.41 -5.44
C ALA A 234 -8.74 3.07 -4.85
N LEU A 235 -8.68 4.38 -4.75
CA LEU A 235 -9.70 5.22 -4.14
C LEU A 235 -10.15 6.30 -5.11
N ARG A 236 -11.46 6.42 -5.25
CA ARG A 236 -12.15 7.55 -5.87
C ARG A 236 -13.36 7.86 -4.99
N ALA A 237 -13.11 8.61 -3.92
CA ALA A 237 -14.09 8.83 -2.87
C ALA A 237 -15.49 9.20 -3.41
N PRO A 238 -16.54 8.56 -2.90
CA PRO A 238 -16.55 7.58 -1.79
C PRO A 238 -16.29 6.13 -2.23
N GLN A 239 -15.98 5.84 -3.49
CA GLN A 239 -15.76 4.49 -3.99
C GLN A 239 -14.34 4.03 -3.71
N LEU A 240 -14.23 2.79 -3.24
CA LEU A 240 -13.00 2.06 -2.95
C LEU A 240 -12.98 0.77 -3.75
N VAL A 241 -11.85 0.45 -4.34
CA VAL A 241 -11.62 -0.90 -4.88
C VAL A 241 -10.39 -1.51 -4.23
N VAL A 242 -10.53 -2.77 -3.83
CA VAL A 242 -9.43 -3.58 -3.30
C VAL A 242 -9.26 -4.79 -4.19
N GLY A 243 -8.03 -5.01 -4.63
CA GLY A 243 -7.64 -6.18 -5.39
C GLY A 243 -6.66 -7.04 -4.60
N TRP A 244 -6.60 -8.32 -4.91
CA TRP A 244 -5.58 -9.24 -4.38
C TRP A 244 -5.26 -10.30 -5.41
N ARG A 245 -4.03 -10.78 -5.38
CA ARG A 245 -3.63 -11.91 -6.24
C ARG A 245 -4.18 -13.21 -5.69
N ASN A 246 -4.64 -14.04 -6.63
CA ASN A 246 -5.02 -15.42 -6.41
C ASN A 246 -4.42 -16.24 -7.57
N GLY A 247 -3.21 -16.74 -7.36
CA GLY A 247 -2.43 -17.34 -8.45
C GLY A 247 -2.06 -16.31 -9.53
N SER A 248 -2.41 -16.61 -10.78
CA SER A 248 -2.12 -15.76 -11.94
C SER A 248 -3.17 -14.66 -12.21
N ALA A 249 -4.24 -14.60 -11.44
CA ALA A 249 -5.30 -13.61 -11.60
C ALA A 249 -5.35 -12.62 -10.43
N VAL A 250 -5.95 -11.47 -10.66
CA VAL A 250 -6.30 -10.52 -9.62
C VAL A 250 -7.81 -10.54 -9.41
N THR A 251 -8.22 -10.84 -8.20
CA THR A 251 -9.61 -10.68 -7.78
C THR A 251 -9.79 -9.27 -7.25
N ALA A 252 -10.82 -8.56 -7.68
CA ALA A 252 -11.14 -7.21 -7.22
C ALA A 252 -12.55 -7.14 -6.63
N ARG A 253 -12.71 -6.36 -5.57
CA ARG A 253 -13.97 -6.06 -4.90
C ARG A 253 -14.15 -4.56 -4.76
N VAL A 254 -15.35 -4.09 -5.07
CA VAL A 254 -15.71 -2.66 -4.97
C VAL A 254 -16.53 -2.44 -3.70
N GLY A 255 -16.24 -1.36 -3.00
CA GLY A 255 -16.98 -0.91 -1.82
C GLY A 255 -17.27 0.58 -1.89
N THR A 256 -18.18 1.01 -1.04
CA THR A 256 -18.50 2.42 -0.79
C THR A 256 -18.17 2.74 0.67
N LEU A 257 -17.44 3.81 0.89
CA LEU A 257 -17.08 4.30 2.23
C LEU A 257 -18.28 5.01 2.86
N ASN A 258 -18.56 4.68 4.12
CA ASN A 258 -19.59 5.31 4.96
C ASN A 258 -19.02 6.47 5.78
#